data_bd614482d90816b8a7c6f6153f1f629b
#
_entry.id   bd614482d90816b8a7c6f6153f1f629b
#
_cell.length_a   1.000
_cell.length_b   1.000
_cell.length_c   1.000
_cell.angle_alpha   90.00
_cell.angle_beta   90.00
_cell.angle_gamma   90.00
#
_symmetry.space_group_name_H-M   'P 1'
#
loop_
_entity.id
_entity.type
_entity.pdbx_description
1 polymer ?
#
loop_
_entity_poly.entity_id
_entity_poly.type
_entity_poly.pdbx_seq_one_letter_code
_entity_poly.pdbx_strand_id
1 'polypeptide(L)'
;MEENTERDEVYEQFMQDLQAKKKRRVKRAIKEVIMIVVILGVIGFVVWFLTDPEASEKVSLRKEKAPVAYADIPFTTKDVSSMEFAIAGKVMTFPCTTSDLYDAGYSMNESDAKIMLGKPTSLMIDGYKAYETAICKMEARDFKGEFDVSVINTGTKETAAVNCPIHTIWFDEQFMLCNGLSQTSTYEEILAAMGKPNEEKEISSMKELYYEYGTCTIIFSFCDTYTGMEGKACDRIRMTRD
;
A
#
# COMPACT_ATOMS: atom_id res chain seq x y z
N MET A 1 64.38 -5.67 53.94
CA MET A 1 64.25 -5.03 52.62
C MET A 1 63.01 -5.54 51.86
N GLU A 2 62.52 -6.73 52.10
CA GLU A 2 61.32 -7.33 51.43
C GLU A 2 60.00 -6.66 51.84
N GLU A 3 59.86 -6.26 53.11
CA GLU A 3 58.59 -5.68 53.66
C GLU A 3 58.18 -4.32 53.06
N ASN A 4 59.15 -3.56 52.50
CA ASN A 4 58.86 -2.30 51.81
C ASN A 4 58.33 -2.51 50.38
N THR A 5 58.79 -3.60 49.72
CA THR A 5 58.41 -3.89 48.32
C THR A 5 56.93 -4.34 48.23
N GLU A 6 56.51 -5.16 49.19
CA GLU A 6 55.11 -5.65 49.27
C GLU A 6 54.10 -4.52 49.56
N ARG A 7 54.47 -3.56 50.36
CA ARG A 7 53.66 -2.35 50.63
C ARG A 7 53.52 -1.44 49.42
N ASP A 8 54.54 -1.30 48.63
CA ASP A 8 54.54 -0.46 47.44
C ASP A 8 53.70 -1.11 46.35
N GLU A 9 53.71 -2.45 46.14
CA GLU A 9 52.88 -3.19 45.21
C GLU A 9 51.36 -3.06 45.57
N VAL A 10 51.01 -3.20 46.83
CA VAL A 10 49.64 -3.07 47.32
C VAL A 10 49.14 -1.61 47.10
N TYR A 11 50.00 -0.61 47.31
CA TYR A 11 49.65 0.78 47.08
C TYR A 11 49.42 1.06 45.59
N GLU A 12 50.27 0.55 44.73
CA GLU A 12 50.10 0.66 43.26
C GLU A 12 48.81 0.00 42.78
N GLN A 13 48.50 -1.22 43.23
CA GLN A 13 47.25 -1.89 42.90
C GLN A 13 46.02 -1.08 43.36
N PHE A 14 46.06 -0.54 44.58
CA PHE A 14 44.98 0.33 45.10
C PHE A 14 44.77 1.56 44.24
N MET A 15 45.84 2.22 43.81
CA MET A 15 45.80 3.41 42.97
C MET A 15 45.26 3.07 41.56
N GLN A 16 45.63 1.92 40.98
CA GLN A 16 45.11 1.44 39.72
C GLN A 16 43.62 1.13 39.81
N ASP A 17 43.13 0.52 40.87
CA ASP A 17 41.72 0.24 41.12
C ASP A 17 40.90 1.52 41.29
N LEU A 18 41.45 2.52 41.99
CA LEU A 18 40.80 3.85 42.11
C LEU A 18 40.66 4.57 40.77
N GLN A 19 41.72 4.51 39.96
CA GLN A 19 41.69 5.08 38.61
C GLN A 19 40.70 4.32 37.71
N ALA A 20 40.62 2.99 37.78
CA ALA A 20 39.67 2.19 37.03
C ALA A 20 38.22 2.47 37.45
N LYS A 21 37.94 2.62 38.75
CA LYS A 21 36.63 3.02 39.27
C LYS A 21 36.23 4.43 38.81
N LYS A 22 37.16 5.37 38.83
CA LYS A 22 36.95 6.76 38.35
C LYS A 22 36.64 6.76 36.86
N LYS A 23 37.38 6.00 36.04
CA LYS A 23 37.17 5.84 34.61
C LYS A 23 35.78 5.22 34.28
N ARG A 24 35.34 4.22 35.06
CA ARG A 24 34.00 3.60 34.90
C ARG A 24 32.88 4.59 35.25
N ARG A 25 33.01 5.40 36.29
CA ARG A 25 32.05 6.44 36.69
C ARG A 25 31.91 7.51 35.60
N VAL A 26 33.05 7.99 35.08
CA VAL A 26 33.05 9.00 33.99
C VAL A 26 32.39 8.43 32.73
N LYS A 27 32.72 7.18 32.33
CA LYS A 27 32.06 6.56 31.19
C LYS A 27 30.53 6.37 31.35
N ARG A 28 30.06 6.08 32.58
CA ARG A 28 28.63 5.99 32.89
C ARG A 28 27.95 7.36 32.81
N ALA A 29 28.56 8.38 33.42
CA ALA A 29 28.05 9.75 33.34
C ALA A 29 27.96 10.27 31.88
N ILE A 30 28.98 9.99 31.06
CA ILE A 30 28.97 10.35 29.63
C ILE A 30 27.83 9.65 28.90
N LYS A 31 27.60 8.36 29.17
CA LYS A 31 26.45 7.64 28.55
C LYS A 31 25.10 8.22 28.95
N GLU A 32 24.95 8.58 30.22
CA GLU A 32 23.70 9.20 30.72
C GLU A 32 23.46 10.58 30.09
N VAL A 33 24.51 11.40 29.95
CA VAL A 33 24.41 12.69 29.26
C VAL A 33 24.07 12.53 27.79
N ILE A 34 24.71 11.59 27.07
CA ILE A 34 24.39 11.31 25.65
C ILE A 34 22.94 10.88 25.53
N MET A 35 22.45 10.00 26.41
CA MET A 35 21.06 9.54 26.38
C MET A 35 20.08 10.69 26.60
N ILE A 36 20.36 11.60 27.54
CA ILE A 36 19.53 12.79 27.79
C ILE A 36 19.52 13.71 26.57
N VAL A 37 20.65 13.94 25.92
CA VAL A 37 20.75 14.77 24.72
C VAL A 37 19.96 14.16 23.55
N VAL A 38 20.01 12.83 23.38
CA VAL A 38 19.23 12.14 22.35
C VAL A 38 17.72 12.25 22.64
N ILE A 39 17.30 12.05 23.89
CA ILE A 39 15.88 12.20 24.28
C ILE A 39 15.39 13.62 24.05
N LEU A 40 16.15 14.62 24.45
CA LEU A 40 15.80 16.02 24.23
C LEU A 40 15.79 16.41 22.76
N GLY A 41 16.69 15.83 21.95
CA GLY A 41 16.70 15.98 20.50
C GLY A 41 15.44 15.39 19.85
N VAL A 42 15.02 14.20 20.27
CA VAL A 42 13.78 13.57 19.79
C VAL A 42 12.55 14.37 20.21
N ILE A 43 12.48 14.81 21.47
CA ILE A 43 11.37 15.66 21.96
C ILE A 43 11.35 16.99 21.19
N GLY A 44 12.49 17.63 20.99
CA GLY A 44 12.59 18.87 20.22
C GLY A 44 12.14 18.69 18.76
N PHE A 45 12.51 17.58 18.14
CA PHE A 45 12.09 17.24 16.78
C PHE A 45 10.57 17.01 16.71
N VAL A 46 10.00 16.26 17.67
CA VAL A 46 8.55 16.01 17.73
C VAL A 46 7.78 17.30 17.97
N VAL A 47 8.25 18.16 18.90
CA VAL A 47 7.61 19.46 19.16
C VAL A 47 7.72 20.36 17.93
N TRP A 48 8.88 20.44 17.29
CA TRP A 48 9.05 21.21 16.05
C TRP A 48 8.11 20.70 14.95
N PHE A 49 8.05 19.39 14.74
CA PHE A 49 7.16 18.76 13.76
C PHE A 49 5.67 19.02 14.03
N LEU A 50 5.27 19.05 15.32
CA LEU A 50 3.89 19.32 15.71
C LEU A 50 3.54 20.82 15.72
N THR A 51 4.53 21.71 15.83
CA THR A 51 4.32 23.17 15.91
C THR A 51 4.67 23.89 14.61
N ASP A 52 5.37 23.24 13.68
CA ASP A 52 5.64 23.79 12.35
C ASP A 52 4.38 23.71 11.49
N PRO A 53 3.70 24.84 11.24
CA PRO A 53 2.49 24.85 10.44
C PRO A 53 2.72 24.31 9.00
N GLU A 54 3.90 24.53 8.41
CA GLU A 54 4.22 24.00 7.09
C GLU A 54 4.44 22.47 7.09
N ALA A 55 5.04 21.90 8.14
CA ALA A 55 5.23 20.47 8.27
C ALA A 55 3.91 19.75 8.57
N SER A 56 3.07 20.31 9.44
CA SER A 56 1.73 19.85 9.75
C SER A 56 0.79 20.02 8.53
N GLU A 57 0.92 21.12 7.80
CA GLU A 57 0.10 21.43 6.62
C GLU A 57 0.38 20.48 5.45
N LYS A 58 1.62 20.08 5.22
CA LYS A 58 1.95 19.08 4.17
C LYS A 58 1.40 17.68 4.46
N VAL A 59 1.19 17.31 5.72
CA VAL A 59 0.62 16.02 6.11
C VAL A 59 -0.91 16.08 6.20
N SER A 60 -1.51 17.25 6.53
CA SER A 60 -2.95 17.40 6.76
C SER A 60 -3.76 17.95 5.57
N LEU A 61 -3.12 18.35 4.48
CA LEU A 61 -3.77 19.12 3.41
C LEU A 61 -4.09 18.35 2.13
N ARG A 62 -3.98 17.04 2.09
CA ARG A 62 -4.73 16.30 1.09
C ARG A 62 -6.19 16.26 1.56
N LYS A 63 -6.97 17.22 1.10
CA LYS A 63 -8.42 17.28 1.35
C LYS A 63 -9.06 16.00 0.84
N GLU A 64 -9.95 15.43 1.63
CA GLU A 64 -10.84 14.40 1.11
C GLU A 64 -11.61 15.01 -0.07
N LYS A 65 -11.52 14.39 -1.23
CA LYS A 65 -12.33 14.77 -2.36
C LYS A 65 -13.75 14.29 -2.08
N ALA A 66 -14.71 15.20 -2.14
CA ALA A 66 -16.10 14.81 -2.00
C ALA A 66 -16.43 13.72 -3.04
N PRO A 67 -17.15 12.66 -2.67
CA PRO A 67 -17.58 11.64 -3.61
C PRO A 67 -18.37 12.29 -4.74
N VAL A 68 -18.05 11.93 -5.98
CA VAL A 68 -18.78 12.43 -7.16
C VAL A 68 -20.04 11.60 -7.31
N ALA A 69 -21.20 12.27 -7.43
CA ALA A 69 -22.45 11.55 -7.63
C ALA A 69 -22.42 10.79 -8.97
N TYR A 70 -22.97 9.59 -9.00
CA TYR A 70 -23.03 8.76 -10.22
C TYR A 70 -23.59 9.49 -11.43
N ALA A 71 -24.63 10.29 -11.23
CA ALA A 71 -25.27 11.06 -12.31
C ALA A 71 -24.35 12.10 -12.97
N ASP A 72 -23.29 12.52 -12.26
CA ASP A 72 -22.32 13.53 -12.73
C ASP A 72 -21.10 12.91 -13.41
N ILE A 73 -21.01 11.57 -13.43
CA ILE A 73 -19.89 10.85 -14.07
C ILE A 73 -20.25 10.60 -15.54
N PRO A 74 -19.44 11.07 -16.50
CA PRO A 74 -19.74 10.99 -17.93
C PRO A 74 -19.42 9.59 -18.51
N PHE A 75 -20.01 8.53 -17.96
CA PHE A 75 -19.93 7.20 -18.56
C PHE A 75 -20.54 7.18 -19.97
N THR A 76 -19.91 6.45 -20.88
CA THR A 76 -20.41 6.34 -22.26
C THR A 76 -21.49 5.27 -22.39
N THR A 77 -21.51 4.30 -21.47
CA THR A 77 -22.45 3.19 -21.43
C THR A 77 -22.76 2.79 -19.99
N LYS A 78 -23.83 2.01 -19.82
CA LYS A 78 -24.13 1.28 -18.58
C LYS A 78 -23.81 -0.20 -18.67
N ASP A 79 -23.35 -0.64 -19.83
CA ASP A 79 -22.96 -2.04 -20.05
C ASP A 79 -21.59 -2.30 -19.45
N VAL A 80 -21.55 -3.10 -18.41
CA VAL A 80 -20.32 -3.44 -17.66
C VAL A 80 -19.33 -4.23 -18.53
N SER A 81 -19.79 -4.88 -19.59
CA SER A 81 -18.90 -5.57 -20.54
C SER A 81 -17.95 -4.61 -21.26
N SER A 82 -18.23 -3.31 -21.26
CA SER A 82 -17.32 -2.27 -21.73
C SER A 82 -16.11 -2.08 -20.84
N MET A 83 -16.15 -2.62 -19.61
CA MET A 83 -15.11 -2.46 -18.59
C MET A 83 -14.85 -0.98 -18.22
N GLU A 84 -15.82 -0.08 -18.46
CA GLU A 84 -15.73 1.30 -18.00
C GLU A 84 -15.92 1.41 -16.49
N PHE A 85 -15.06 2.18 -15.88
CA PHE A 85 -15.11 2.53 -14.47
C PHE A 85 -14.68 3.98 -14.26
N ALA A 86 -15.00 4.52 -13.12
CA ALA A 86 -14.52 5.84 -12.70
C ALA A 86 -13.77 5.77 -11.38
N ILE A 87 -12.68 6.52 -11.30
CA ILE A 87 -11.98 6.79 -10.04
C ILE A 87 -12.01 8.30 -9.83
N ALA A 88 -12.52 8.74 -8.66
CA ALA A 88 -12.64 10.16 -8.33
C ALA A 88 -13.37 10.98 -9.41
N GLY A 89 -14.36 10.38 -10.09
CA GLY A 89 -15.18 11.00 -11.13
C GLY A 89 -14.55 11.03 -12.53
N LYS A 90 -13.35 10.47 -12.72
CA LYS A 90 -12.73 10.31 -14.05
C LYS A 90 -13.01 8.93 -14.61
N VAL A 91 -13.61 8.87 -15.79
CA VAL A 91 -13.92 7.62 -16.49
C VAL A 91 -12.69 7.07 -17.18
N MET A 92 -12.52 5.76 -17.05
CA MET A 92 -11.43 4.98 -17.62
C MET A 92 -11.98 3.64 -18.11
N THR A 93 -11.20 2.92 -18.90
CA THR A 93 -11.54 1.57 -19.35
C THR A 93 -10.45 0.59 -18.94
N PHE A 94 -10.83 -0.56 -18.42
CA PHE A 94 -9.88 -1.63 -18.12
C PHE A 94 -9.79 -2.60 -19.33
N PRO A 95 -8.59 -3.07 -19.70
CA PRO A 95 -7.30 -2.82 -19.08
C PRO A 95 -6.76 -1.44 -19.39
N CYS A 96 -6.10 -0.83 -18.40
CA CYS A 96 -5.49 0.49 -18.48
C CYS A 96 -3.99 0.42 -18.15
N THR A 97 -3.31 1.54 -18.32
CA THR A 97 -1.88 1.70 -18.02
C THR A 97 -1.66 2.61 -16.81
N THR A 98 -0.43 2.61 -16.29
CA THR A 98 -0.04 3.57 -15.26
C THR A 98 -0.12 5.02 -15.75
N SER A 99 0.08 5.26 -17.07
CA SER A 99 -0.11 6.58 -17.67
C SER A 99 -1.57 7.04 -17.61
N ASP A 100 -2.53 6.14 -17.86
CA ASP A 100 -3.96 6.47 -17.77
C ASP A 100 -4.34 6.85 -16.33
N LEU A 101 -3.81 6.12 -15.34
CA LEU A 101 -3.97 6.45 -13.92
C LEU A 101 -3.30 7.78 -13.57
N TYR A 102 -2.14 8.08 -14.16
CA TYR A 102 -1.48 9.35 -13.95
C TYR A 102 -2.33 10.52 -14.47
N ASP A 103 -2.93 10.37 -15.64
CA ASP A 103 -3.86 11.36 -16.22
C ASP A 103 -5.14 11.49 -15.40
N ALA A 104 -5.52 10.43 -14.68
CA ALA A 104 -6.61 10.46 -13.70
C ALA A 104 -6.25 11.14 -12.38
N GLY A 105 -4.98 11.53 -12.17
CA GLY A 105 -4.52 12.24 -10.98
C GLY A 105 -3.85 11.35 -9.93
N TYR A 106 -3.47 10.12 -10.30
CA TYR A 106 -2.74 9.21 -9.43
C TYR A 106 -1.30 9.00 -9.92
N SER A 107 -0.39 8.74 -9.01
CA SER A 107 0.98 8.36 -9.33
C SER A 107 1.37 7.12 -8.53
N MET A 108 2.19 6.27 -9.13
CA MET A 108 2.79 5.17 -8.40
C MET A 108 3.72 5.72 -7.32
N ASN A 109 3.68 5.11 -6.13
CA ASN A 109 4.61 5.45 -5.06
C ASN A 109 6.06 5.38 -5.56
N GLU A 110 6.93 6.29 -5.09
CA GLU A 110 8.29 6.43 -5.62
C GLU A 110 9.14 5.17 -5.43
N SER A 111 8.96 4.45 -4.34
CA SER A 111 9.67 3.18 -4.10
C SER A 111 9.21 2.10 -5.07
N ASP A 112 7.91 1.99 -5.30
CA ASP A 112 7.32 0.95 -6.14
C ASP A 112 7.61 1.22 -7.63
N ALA A 113 7.60 2.48 -8.05
CA ALA A 113 7.93 2.88 -9.42
C ALA A 113 9.33 2.45 -9.87
N LYS A 114 10.26 2.25 -8.93
CA LYS A 114 11.64 1.83 -9.16
C LYS A 114 11.84 0.32 -9.15
N ILE A 115 10.82 -0.47 -8.79
CA ILE A 115 10.90 -1.94 -8.83
C ILE A 115 11.15 -2.38 -10.27
N MET A 116 12.20 -3.15 -10.48
CA MET A 116 12.54 -3.70 -11.78
C MET A 116 11.95 -5.10 -11.90
N LEU A 117 11.12 -5.30 -12.91
CA LEU A 117 10.52 -6.60 -13.24
C LEU A 117 11.30 -7.26 -14.37
N GLY A 118 11.78 -8.47 -14.13
CA GLY A 118 12.49 -9.27 -15.11
C GLY A 118 11.60 -9.62 -16.31
N LYS A 119 12.23 -9.99 -17.41
CA LYS A 119 11.53 -10.53 -18.60
C LYS A 119 10.81 -11.82 -18.25
N PRO A 120 9.69 -12.15 -18.93
CA PRO A 120 9.03 -13.44 -18.80
C PRO A 120 10.02 -14.58 -18.96
N THR A 121 9.99 -15.55 -18.06
CA THR A 121 10.83 -16.75 -18.16
C THR A 121 10.26 -17.71 -19.21
N SER A 122 11.12 -18.51 -19.81
CA SER A 122 10.68 -19.61 -20.68
C SER A 122 10.08 -20.80 -19.92
N LEU A 123 10.12 -20.74 -18.57
CA LEU A 123 9.50 -21.76 -17.72
C LEU A 123 7.99 -21.66 -17.84
N MET A 124 7.38 -22.81 -18.20
CA MET A 124 5.94 -22.98 -18.17
C MET A 124 5.58 -23.57 -16.80
N ILE A 125 4.75 -22.88 -16.04
CA ILE A 125 4.16 -23.40 -14.81
C ILE A 125 2.70 -23.71 -15.16
N ASP A 126 2.30 -24.96 -15.03
CA ASP A 126 0.95 -25.46 -15.38
C ASP A 126 0.48 -25.07 -16.79
N GLY A 127 1.41 -25.01 -17.76
CA GLY A 127 1.12 -24.64 -19.14
C GLY A 127 1.13 -23.14 -19.43
N TYR A 128 1.36 -22.27 -18.44
CA TYR A 128 1.41 -20.82 -18.58
C TYR A 128 2.83 -20.29 -18.45
N LYS A 129 3.15 -19.24 -19.22
CA LYS A 129 4.42 -18.53 -19.04
C LYS A 129 4.45 -17.87 -17.66
N ALA A 130 5.53 -18.07 -16.93
CA ALA A 130 5.75 -17.34 -15.69
C ALA A 130 6.16 -15.89 -16.00
N TYR A 131 5.31 -14.95 -15.62
CA TYR A 131 5.56 -13.53 -15.68
C TYR A 131 5.97 -13.03 -14.32
N GLU A 132 6.87 -12.05 -14.30
CA GLU A 132 7.18 -11.34 -13.06
C GLU A 132 6.16 -10.22 -12.85
N THR A 133 5.60 -10.17 -11.65
CA THR A 133 4.58 -9.20 -11.25
C THR A 133 5.03 -8.46 -9.98
N ALA A 134 4.59 -7.23 -9.81
CA ALA A 134 4.70 -6.51 -8.53
C ALA A 134 3.36 -5.90 -8.16
N ILE A 135 3.07 -5.88 -6.86
CA ILE A 135 1.98 -5.09 -6.30
C ILE A 135 2.57 -3.72 -5.96
N CYS A 136 1.97 -2.70 -6.50
CA CYS A 136 2.41 -1.32 -6.36
C CYS A 136 1.27 -0.46 -5.86
N LYS A 137 1.59 0.53 -5.04
CA LYS A 137 0.62 1.49 -4.52
C LYS A 137 0.50 2.68 -5.46
N MET A 138 -0.75 3.02 -5.80
CA MET A 138 -1.12 4.25 -6.49
C MET A 138 -1.61 5.27 -5.48
N GLU A 139 -1.04 6.46 -5.48
CA GLU A 139 -1.39 7.55 -4.57
C GLU A 139 -1.96 8.74 -5.35
N ALA A 140 -3.05 9.31 -4.87
CA ALA A 140 -3.60 10.53 -5.45
C ALA A 140 -2.64 11.70 -5.24
N ARG A 141 -2.44 12.53 -6.28
CA ARG A 141 -1.50 13.65 -6.26
C ARG A 141 -2.03 14.87 -5.53
N ASP A 142 -3.32 15.15 -5.70
CA ASP A 142 -3.94 16.43 -5.27
C ASP A 142 -5.02 16.25 -4.20
N PHE A 143 -5.34 15.03 -3.82
CA PHE A 143 -6.36 14.69 -2.83
C PHE A 143 -5.96 13.46 -2.02
N LYS A 144 -6.73 13.12 -0.99
CA LYS A 144 -6.49 11.93 -0.19
C LYS A 144 -7.14 10.72 -0.88
N GLY A 145 -6.36 9.71 -1.20
CA GLY A 145 -6.82 8.46 -1.80
C GLY A 145 -5.63 7.62 -2.25
N GLU A 146 -5.73 6.34 -2.07
CA GLU A 146 -4.74 5.35 -2.49
C GLU A 146 -5.42 4.03 -2.82
N PHE A 147 -4.84 3.26 -3.74
CA PHE A 147 -5.27 1.91 -4.05
C PHE A 147 -4.10 1.09 -4.60
N ASP A 148 -4.24 -0.22 -4.61
CA ASP A 148 -3.20 -1.11 -5.07
C ASP A 148 -3.44 -1.53 -6.52
N VAL A 149 -2.35 -1.68 -7.27
CA VAL A 149 -2.33 -2.29 -8.60
C VAL A 149 -1.30 -3.40 -8.65
N SER A 150 -1.59 -4.45 -9.40
CA SER A 150 -0.58 -5.40 -9.84
C SER A 150 -0.16 -5.05 -11.26
N VAL A 151 1.12 -4.91 -11.47
CA VAL A 151 1.71 -4.71 -12.80
C VAL A 151 2.46 -5.96 -13.24
N ILE A 152 2.53 -6.19 -14.54
CA ILE A 152 3.12 -7.40 -15.12
C ILE A 152 4.06 -7.03 -16.26
N ASN A 153 5.27 -7.58 -16.25
CA ASN A 153 6.18 -7.39 -17.38
C ASN A 153 5.88 -8.44 -18.47
N THR A 154 5.21 -8.02 -19.53
CA THR A 154 4.96 -8.84 -20.73
C THR A 154 6.00 -8.62 -21.83
N GLY A 155 6.96 -7.74 -21.60
CA GLY A 155 8.00 -7.34 -22.56
C GLY A 155 9.15 -8.36 -22.65
N THR A 156 10.09 -8.10 -23.53
CA THR A 156 11.26 -8.96 -23.77
C THR A 156 12.49 -8.55 -22.96
N LYS A 157 12.40 -7.46 -22.20
CA LYS A 157 13.48 -6.88 -21.40
C LYS A 157 12.99 -6.62 -19.97
N GLU A 158 13.94 -6.54 -19.05
CA GLU A 158 13.69 -6.00 -17.72
C GLU A 158 13.14 -4.57 -17.81
N THR A 159 12.11 -4.28 -17.06
CA THR A 159 11.35 -3.01 -17.18
C THR A 159 10.93 -2.53 -15.80
N ALA A 160 11.01 -1.23 -15.53
CA ALA A 160 10.52 -0.66 -14.28
C ALA A 160 9.00 -0.80 -14.18
N ALA A 161 8.50 -1.09 -12.98
CA ALA A 161 7.09 -1.33 -12.69
C ALA A 161 6.17 -0.24 -13.23
N VAL A 162 6.59 1.02 -13.13
CA VAL A 162 5.84 2.18 -13.66
C VAL A 162 5.61 2.13 -15.18
N ASN A 163 6.41 1.37 -15.91
CA ASN A 163 6.30 1.22 -17.38
C ASN A 163 5.65 -0.11 -17.78
N CYS A 164 5.21 -0.91 -16.81
CA CYS A 164 4.55 -2.18 -17.07
C CYS A 164 3.03 -2.00 -17.18
N PRO A 165 2.34 -2.80 -18.00
CA PRO A 165 0.89 -2.81 -18.05
C PRO A 165 0.30 -3.26 -16.72
N ILE A 166 -0.87 -2.72 -16.40
CA ILE A 166 -1.63 -3.10 -15.22
C ILE A 166 -2.33 -4.42 -15.51
N HIS A 167 -2.13 -5.37 -14.61
CA HIS A 167 -2.77 -6.68 -14.65
C HIS A 167 -4.00 -6.73 -13.75
N THR A 168 -3.92 -6.13 -12.55
CA THR A 168 -5.02 -6.11 -11.59
C THR A 168 -5.10 -4.74 -10.93
N ILE A 169 -6.32 -4.27 -10.68
CA ILE A 169 -6.60 -3.09 -9.85
C ILE A 169 -7.47 -3.54 -8.68
N TRP A 170 -7.09 -3.17 -7.46
CA TRP A 170 -7.91 -3.28 -6.25
C TRP A 170 -8.40 -1.89 -5.89
N PHE A 171 -9.71 -1.70 -5.90
CA PHE A 171 -10.33 -0.40 -5.75
C PHE A 171 -10.63 -0.07 -4.29
N ASP A 172 -10.55 1.22 -4.00
CA ASP A 172 -10.98 1.85 -2.75
C ASP A 172 -12.40 2.46 -2.86
N GLU A 173 -12.78 3.24 -1.86
CA GLU A 173 -14.11 3.84 -1.72
C GLU A 173 -14.49 4.85 -2.83
N GLN A 174 -13.55 5.33 -3.65
CA GLN A 174 -13.81 6.34 -4.69
C GLN A 174 -14.08 5.74 -6.06
N PHE A 175 -14.18 4.42 -6.13
CA PHE A 175 -14.42 3.68 -7.35
C PHE A 175 -15.90 3.47 -7.65
N MET A 176 -16.24 3.51 -8.94
CA MET A 176 -17.59 3.21 -9.41
C MET A 176 -17.55 2.57 -10.81
N LEU A 177 -18.29 1.48 -11.00
CA LEU A 177 -18.52 0.88 -12.31
C LEU A 177 -19.55 1.70 -13.11
N CYS A 178 -19.54 1.56 -14.44
CA CYS A 178 -20.44 2.27 -15.32
C CYS A 178 -21.94 2.00 -15.07
N ASN A 179 -22.28 0.91 -14.41
CA ASN A 179 -23.66 0.61 -13.96
C ASN A 179 -24.01 1.13 -12.58
N GLY A 180 -23.12 1.89 -11.92
CA GLY A 180 -23.33 2.50 -10.61
C GLY A 180 -22.90 1.65 -9.41
N LEU A 181 -22.40 0.43 -9.62
CA LEU A 181 -21.90 -0.40 -8.53
C LEU A 181 -20.57 0.15 -7.98
N SER A 182 -20.42 0.08 -6.67
CA SER A 182 -19.26 0.54 -5.91
C SER A 182 -19.00 -0.38 -4.71
N GLN A 183 -18.00 -0.09 -3.90
CA GLN A 183 -17.76 -0.82 -2.64
C GLN A 183 -18.90 -0.70 -1.62
N THR A 184 -19.76 0.30 -1.74
CA THR A 184 -20.93 0.44 -0.88
C THR A 184 -22.12 -0.39 -1.36
N SER A 185 -22.05 -1.00 -2.54
CA SER A 185 -23.13 -1.82 -3.09
C SER A 185 -23.27 -3.12 -2.31
N THR A 186 -24.50 -3.48 -2.01
CA THR A 186 -24.80 -4.71 -1.30
C THR A 186 -24.73 -5.93 -2.23
N TYR A 187 -24.67 -7.11 -1.61
CA TYR A 187 -24.70 -8.39 -2.33
C TYR A 187 -25.93 -8.49 -3.26
N GLU A 188 -27.11 -8.10 -2.78
CA GLU A 188 -28.35 -8.13 -3.56
C GLU A 188 -28.33 -7.13 -4.70
N GLU A 189 -27.81 -5.92 -4.48
CA GLU A 189 -27.67 -4.89 -5.54
C GLU A 189 -26.74 -5.35 -6.64
N ILE A 190 -25.63 -6.01 -6.28
CA ILE A 190 -24.70 -6.57 -7.26
C ILE A 190 -25.36 -7.68 -8.06
N LEU A 191 -26.07 -8.63 -7.42
CA LEU A 191 -26.79 -9.68 -8.13
C LEU A 191 -27.93 -9.11 -9.02
N ALA A 192 -28.62 -8.08 -8.54
CA ALA A 192 -29.69 -7.44 -9.32
C ALA A 192 -29.15 -6.72 -10.55
N ALA A 193 -28.00 -6.06 -10.45
CA ALA A 193 -27.39 -5.30 -11.55
C ALA A 193 -26.56 -6.14 -12.52
N MET A 194 -25.89 -7.20 -12.03
CA MET A 194 -24.95 -8.01 -12.80
C MET A 194 -25.54 -9.39 -13.21
N GLY A 195 -26.62 -9.80 -12.54
CA GLY A 195 -27.18 -11.15 -12.71
C GLY A 195 -26.37 -12.22 -11.99
N LYS A 196 -26.51 -13.47 -12.45
CA LYS A 196 -25.78 -14.60 -11.88
C LYS A 196 -24.29 -14.52 -12.22
N PRO A 197 -23.38 -14.64 -11.24
CA PRO A 197 -21.95 -14.66 -11.52
C PRO A 197 -21.54 -15.91 -12.30
N ASN A 198 -20.43 -15.83 -13.04
CA ASN A 198 -19.83 -16.97 -13.72
C ASN A 198 -19.31 -18.01 -12.73
N GLU A 199 -18.74 -17.55 -11.62
CA GLU A 199 -18.25 -18.39 -10.55
C GLU A 199 -18.48 -17.72 -9.18
N GLU A 200 -18.77 -18.53 -8.16
CA GLU A 200 -18.79 -18.11 -6.75
C GLU A 200 -17.76 -18.94 -5.99
N LYS A 201 -16.92 -18.28 -5.20
CA LYS A 201 -15.95 -18.94 -4.32
C LYS A 201 -16.18 -18.56 -2.88
N GLU A 202 -16.15 -19.56 -2.01
CA GLU A 202 -16.14 -19.37 -0.56
C GLU A 202 -14.80 -19.86 -0.02
N ILE A 203 -14.06 -18.94 0.61
CA ILE A 203 -12.72 -19.21 1.18
C ILE A 203 -12.75 -18.74 2.64
N SER A 204 -12.88 -19.68 3.56
CA SER A 204 -13.04 -19.37 5.00
C SER A 204 -14.26 -18.48 5.25
N SER A 205 -14.04 -17.23 5.70
CA SER A 205 -15.07 -16.23 5.97
C SER A 205 -15.25 -15.21 4.83
N MET A 206 -14.72 -15.50 3.65
CA MET A 206 -14.80 -14.62 2.50
C MET A 206 -15.59 -15.29 1.38
N LYS A 207 -16.48 -14.52 0.74
CA LYS A 207 -17.19 -14.92 -0.48
C LYS A 207 -16.78 -14.00 -1.62
N GLU A 208 -16.48 -14.58 -2.78
CA GLU A 208 -16.15 -13.85 -3.99
C GLU A 208 -17.11 -14.20 -5.13
N LEU A 209 -17.57 -13.17 -5.84
CA LEU A 209 -18.39 -13.30 -7.05
C LEU A 209 -17.56 -12.90 -8.26
N TYR A 210 -17.44 -13.77 -9.23
CA TYR A 210 -16.64 -13.59 -10.43
C TYR A 210 -17.55 -13.33 -11.64
N TYR A 211 -17.29 -12.23 -12.35
CA TYR A 211 -17.98 -11.85 -13.58
C TYR A 211 -16.96 -11.70 -14.70
N GLU A 212 -16.98 -12.62 -15.66
CA GLU A 212 -16.01 -12.71 -16.74
C GLU A 212 -16.48 -11.99 -18.01
N TYR A 213 -15.62 -11.15 -18.56
CA TYR A 213 -15.84 -10.38 -19.78
C TYR A 213 -14.62 -10.51 -20.71
N GLY A 214 -14.64 -11.52 -21.60
CA GLY A 214 -13.51 -11.81 -22.49
C GLY A 214 -12.26 -12.23 -21.72
N THR A 215 -11.22 -11.41 -21.76
CA THR A 215 -9.97 -11.62 -21.03
C THR A 215 -9.91 -10.87 -19.69
N CYS A 216 -11.01 -10.26 -19.27
CA CYS A 216 -11.08 -9.47 -18.05
C CYS A 216 -12.14 -10.03 -17.10
N THR A 217 -11.89 -9.94 -15.82
CA THR A 217 -12.79 -10.41 -14.77
C THR A 217 -12.99 -9.31 -13.73
N ILE A 218 -14.24 -9.07 -13.35
CA ILE A 218 -14.61 -8.23 -12.19
C ILE A 218 -14.94 -9.16 -11.03
N ILE A 219 -14.35 -8.91 -9.88
CA ILE A 219 -14.50 -9.73 -8.68
C ILE A 219 -14.98 -8.85 -7.54
N PHE A 220 -16.12 -9.21 -6.97
CA PHE A 220 -16.65 -8.60 -5.75
C PHE A 220 -16.36 -9.51 -4.58
N SER A 221 -15.69 -9.00 -3.56
CA SER A 221 -15.32 -9.76 -2.36
C SER A 221 -16.09 -9.26 -1.14
N PHE A 222 -16.60 -10.19 -0.36
CA PHE A 222 -17.34 -9.98 0.88
C PHE A 222 -16.64 -10.73 2.00
N CYS A 223 -16.20 -10.02 3.03
CA CYS A 223 -15.58 -10.59 4.22
C CYS A 223 -16.61 -10.92 5.29
N ASP A 224 -16.24 -11.76 6.26
CA ASP A 224 -17.08 -12.09 7.41
C ASP A 224 -18.49 -12.60 7.04
N THR A 225 -18.51 -13.60 6.16
CA THR A 225 -19.77 -14.21 5.65
C THR A 225 -20.50 -15.09 6.66
N TYR A 226 -19.92 -15.34 7.83
CA TYR A 226 -20.55 -16.13 8.91
C TYR A 226 -21.84 -15.51 9.44
N THR A 227 -22.03 -14.21 9.31
CA THR A 227 -23.24 -13.49 9.75
C THR A 227 -24.36 -13.50 8.70
N GLY A 228 -24.13 -14.12 7.54
CA GLY A 228 -25.04 -14.10 6.39
C GLY A 228 -24.68 -13.01 5.38
N MET A 229 -25.36 -13.04 4.24
CA MET A 229 -25.08 -12.13 3.12
C MET A 229 -26.11 -11.00 2.96
N GLU A 230 -27.26 -11.08 3.65
CA GLU A 230 -28.34 -10.12 3.53
C GLU A 230 -27.91 -8.70 3.93
N GLY A 231 -28.07 -7.76 3.01
CA GLY A 231 -27.68 -6.36 3.20
C GLY A 231 -26.17 -6.11 3.33
N LYS A 232 -25.33 -7.13 3.09
CA LYS A 232 -23.89 -7.00 3.25
C LYS A 232 -23.28 -6.19 2.10
N ALA A 233 -22.59 -5.11 2.45
CA ALA A 233 -21.86 -4.30 1.48
C ALA A 233 -20.59 -5.05 0.99
N CYS A 234 -20.18 -4.73 -0.22
CA CYS A 234 -18.95 -5.24 -0.79
C CYS A 234 -17.74 -4.66 -0.05
N ASP A 235 -16.81 -5.50 0.39
CA ASP A 235 -15.59 -5.05 1.06
C ASP A 235 -14.52 -4.63 0.07
N ARG A 236 -14.49 -5.26 -1.13
CA ARG A 236 -13.48 -4.98 -2.14
C ARG A 236 -14.00 -5.31 -3.54
N ILE A 237 -13.68 -4.44 -4.48
CA ILE A 237 -13.84 -4.70 -5.91
C ILE A 237 -12.47 -4.84 -6.54
N ARG A 238 -12.30 -5.84 -7.41
CA ARG A 238 -11.07 -6.10 -8.13
C ARG A 238 -11.37 -6.29 -9.60
N MET A 239 -10.62 -5.64 -10.47
CA MET A 239 -10.61 -5.93 -11.91
C MET A 239 -9.27 -6.56 -12.26
N THR A 240 -9.31 -7.69 -12.95
CA THR A 240 -8.10 -8.42 -13.36
C THR A 240 -8.17 -8.79 -14.82
N ARG A 241 -7.01 -8.95 -15.44
CA ARG A 241 -6.84 -9.45 -16.80
C ARG A 241 -6.12 -10.79 -16.75
N ASP A 242 -6.63 -11.76 -17.51
CA ASP A 242 -6.01 -13.08 -17.71
C ASP A 242 -4.75 -13.03 -18.59
#